data_0c9f410332c4eb2a0d97d64c13f7df46
#
_entry.id   0c9f410332c4eb2a0d97d64c13f7df46
#
_cell.length_a   1.000
_cell.length_b   1.000
_cell.length_c   1.000
_cell.angle_alpha   90.00
_cell.angle_beta   90.00
_cell.angle_gamma   90.00
#
_symmetry.space_group_name_H-M   'P 1'
#
loop_
_entity.id
_entity.type
_entity.pdbx_description
1 polymer ?
#
loop_
_entity_poly.entity_id
_entity_poly.type
_entity_poly.pdbx_seq_one_letter_code
_entity_poly.pdbx_strand_id
1 'polypeptide(L)'
;MPQLNDLFDLTGRVALVTGGSRGLGYEMAEGLAEAGAAVMLAARREQWLAPVVEEFQARGFKCAGVLCDVARPDDVLMTVSRTIEAFGRLDILVNNAGVTWGQPAEELPLDKWKMVIDIDLTGAFLFAQAAGREMIRQQSGRIINVASISGIVGTLPEGLHTSAYVAAKGGLIALTRELAAKWAMHNIRVNAIAPGFFPSRMTEKIIDQVEASIVAASPMRRVGREGELKGVAVFLAADASNYITGQTIVVDGGTTIV
;
A
#
# COMPACT_ATOMS: atom_id res chain seq x y z
N MET A 1 22.96 -3.93 -21.96
CA MET A 1 21.83 -3.22 -21.35
C MET A 1 20.76 -4.27 -21.08
N PRO A 2 20.04 -4.22 -19.92
CA PRO A 2 18.94 -5.12 -19.67
C PRO A 2 17.85 -4.93 -20.74
N GLN A 3 17.14 -6.01 -21.10
CA GLN A 3 15.97 -5.90 -21.95
C GLN A 3 14.80 -5.29 -21.16
N LEU A 4 13.81 -4.73 -21.84
CA LEU A 4 12.68 -4.07 -21.18
C LEU A 4 11.94 -5.03 -20.22
N ASN A 5 11.74 -6.28 -20.63
CA ASN A 5 11.08 -7.28 -19.79
C ASN A 5 11.87 -7.59 -18.51
N ASP A 6 13.21 -7.62 -18.59
CA ASP A 6 14.06 -7.87 -17.42
C ASP A 6 13.90 -6.78 -16.36
N LEU A 7 13.58 -5.55 -16.79
CA LEU A 7 13.38 -4.42 -15.89
C LEU A 7 12.13 -4.56 -14.99
N PHE A 8 11.16 -5.38 -15.38
CA PHE A 8 9.93 -5.64 -14.63
C PHE A 8 9.91 -7.01 -13.97
N ASP A 9 10.94 -7.83 -14.17
CA ASP A 9 11.04 -9.17 -13.58
C ASP A 9 11.33 -9.06 -12.07
N LEU A 10 10.49 -9.70 -11.27
CA LEU A 10 10.63 -9.80 -9.80
C LEU A 10 11.04 -11.21 -9.35
N THR A 11 11.46 -12.08 -10.26
CA THR A 11 11.93 -13.43 -9.94
C THR A 11 13.06 -13.37 -8.92
N GLY A 12 12.93 -14.13 -7.83
CA GLY A 12 13.89 -14.12 -6.71
C GLY A 12 13.75 -12.96 -5.72
N ARG A 13 12.80 -12.05 -5.92
CA ARG A 13 12.44 -11.01 -4.94
C ARG A 13 11.35 -11.52 -4.00
N VAL A 14 11.32 -10.95 -2.80
CA VAL A 14 10.33 -11.24 -1.77
C VAL A 14 9.57 -9.97 -1.41
N ALA A 15 8.24 -10.03 -1.52
CA ALA A 15 7.35 -8.94 -1.19
C ALA A 15 6.54 -9.24 0.07
N LEU A 16 6.44 -8.28 0.97
CA LEU A 16 5.52 -8.27 2.11
C LEU A 16 4.44 -7.24 1.85
N VAL A 17 3.17 -7.66 1.85
CA VAL A 17 2.02 -6.80 1.60
C VAL A 17 1.10 -6.75 2.81
N THR A 18 1.00 -5.59 3.47
CA THR A 18 0.06 -5.39 4.58
C THR A 18 -1.36 -5.15 4.07
N GLY A 19 -2.35 -5.76 4.71
CA GLY A 19 -3.73 -5.72 4.21
C GLY A 19 -3.92 -6.46 2.88
N GLY A 20 -3.08 -7.46 2.59
CA GLY A 20 -3.02 -8.18 1.32
C GLY A 20 -4.14 -9.19 1.08
N SER A 21 -5.09 -9.35 2.02
CA SER A 21 -6.14 -10.38 1.92
C SER A 21 -7.36 -9.96 1.08
N ARG A 22 -7.42 -8.72 0.56
CA ARG A 22 -8.54 -8.21 -0.25
C ARG A 22 -8.26 -6.82 -0.83
N GLY A 23 -9.12 -6.38 -1.79
CA GLY A 23 -9.10 -5.04 -2.39
C GLY A 23 -7.73 -4.68 -2.96
N LEU A 24 -7.33 -3.42 -2.83
CA LEU A 24 -6.11 -2.91 -3.45
C LEU A 24 -4.85 -3.68 -3.03
N GLY A 25 -4.78 -4.13 -1.77
CA GLY A 25 -3.65 -4.93 -1.27
C GLY A 25 -3.56 -6.30 -1.94
N TYR A 26 -4.70 -6.96 -2.16
CA TYR A 26 -4.78 -8.21 -2.91
C TYR A 26 -4.32 -8.01 -4.36
N GLU A 27 -4.86 -6.99 -5.05
CA GLU A 27 -4.49 -6.69 -6.45
C GLU A 27 -2.99 -6.43 -6.61
N MET A 28 -2.41 -5.61 -5.74
CA MET A 28 -0.98 -5.32 -5.77
C MET A 28 -0.14 -6.58 -5.46
N ALA A 29 -0.56 -7.39 -4.48
CA ALA A 29 0.11 -8.65 -4.16
C ALA A 29 0.05 -9.63 -5.33
N GLU A 30 -1.09 -9.72 -6.01
CA GLU A 30 -1.28 -10.54 -7.19
C GLU A 30 -0.36 -10.08 -8.34
N GLY A 31 -0.33 -8.77 -8.62
CA GLY A 31 0.58 -8.23 -9.65
C GLY A 31 2.05 -8.52 -9.36
N LEU A 32 2.49 -8.40 -8.10
CA LEU A 32 3.85 -8.74 -7.69
C LEU A 32 4.15 -10.24 -7.86
N ALA A 33 3.18 -11.12 -7.53
CA ALA A 33 3.31 -12.57 -7.72
C ALA A 33 3.34 -12.95 -9.21
N GLU A 34 2.48 -12.34 -10.04
CA GLU A 34 2.48 -12.51 -11.49
C GLU A 34 3.81 -12.07 -12.13
N ALA A 35 4.47 -11.06 -11.56
CA ALA A 35 5.80 -10.61 -11.98
C ALA A 35 6.95 -11.48 -11.43
N GLY A 36 6.67 -12.55 -10.67
CA GLY A 36 7.65 -13.54 -10.21
C GLY A 36 8.09 -13.42 -8.76
N ALA A 37 7.57 -12.46 -7.97
CA ALA A 37 7.93 -12.32 -6.57
C ALA A 37 7.32 -13.45 -5.71
N ALA A 38 8.05 -13.87 -4.67
CA ALA A 38 7.44 -14.57 -3.55
C ALA A 38 6.71 -13.55 -2.66
N VAL A 39 5.50 -13.88 -2.19
CA VAL A 39 4.65 -12.91 -1.49
C VAL A 39 4.26 -13.40 -0.10
N MET A 40 4.55 -12.57 0.91
CA MET A 40 3.98 -12.70 2.24
C MET A 40 2.78 -11.77 2.36
N LEU A 41 1.61 -12.32 2.65
CA LEU A 41 0.38 -11.58 2.90
C LEU A 41 0.18 -11.38 4.40
N ALA A 42 0.09 -10.13 4.86
CA ALA A 42 -0.22 -9.83 6.25
C ALA A 42 -1.64 -9.29 6.38
N ALA A 43 -2.45 -9.88 7.27
CA ALA A 43 -3.82 -9.43 7.54
C ALA A 43 -4.26 -9.79 8.96
N ARG A 44 -5.28 -9.08 9.49
CA ARG A 44 -5.77 -9.30 10.86
C ARG A 44 -6.68 -10.51 11.04
N ARG A 45 -7.29 -11.02 9.98
CA ARG A 45 -8.36 -12.03 10.06
C ARG A 45 -8.03 -13.23 9.20
N GLU A 46 -7.87 -14.37 9.85
CA GLU A 46 -7.56 -15.65 9.22
C GLU A 46 -8.59 -16.05 8.18
N GLN A 47 -9.87 -15.89 8.48
CA GLN A 47 -10.98 -16.23 7.58
C GLN A 47 -10.93 -15.55 6.21
N TRP A 48 -10.15 -14.47 6.07
CA TRP A 48 -9.94 -13.78 4.79
C TRP A 48 -8.53 -13.96 4.25
N LEU A 49 -7.57 -14.30 5.11
CA LEU A 49 -6.18 -14.50 4.71
C LEU A 49 -5.98 -15.91 4.13
N ALA A 50 -6.45 -16.94 4.84
CA ALA A 50 -6.21 -18.33 4.45
C ALA A 50 -6.72 -18.65 3.03
N PRO A 51 -7.97 -18.29 2.64
CA PRO A 51 -8.44 -18.55 1.28
C PRO A 51 -7.60 -17.90 0.18
N VAL A 52 -7.07 -16.70 0.43
CA VAL A 52 -6.23 -15.99 -0.55
C VAL A 52 -4.86 -16.64 -0.68
N VAL A 53 -4.28 -17.09 0.43
CA VAL A 53 -3.02 -17.85 0.40
C VAL A 53 -3.19 -19.14 -0.39
N GLU A 54 -4.26 -19.90 -0.12
CA GLU A 54 -4.58 -21.14 -0.86
C GLU A 54 -4.79 -20.88 -2.35
N GLU A 55 -5.53 -19.82 -2.70
CA GLU A 55 -5.75 -19.41 -4.08
C GLU A 55 -4.43 -19.10 -4.81
N PHE A 56 -3.55 -18.29 -4.18
CA PHE A 56 -2.25 -17.95 -4.77
C PHE A 56 -1.38 -19.20 -4.97
N GLN A 57 -1.34 -20.08 -3.97
CA GLN A 57 -0.60 -21.33 -4.07
C GLN A 57 -1.17 -22.27 -5.14
N ALA A 58 -2.49 -22.35 -5.27
CA ALA A 58 -3.15 -23.16 -6.33
C ALA A 58 -2.84 -22.63 -7.74
N ARG A 59 -2.59 -21.31 -7.88
CA ARG A 59 -2.11 -20.68 -9.12
C ARG A 59 -0.60 -20.84 -9.36
N GLY A 60 0.11 -21.52 -8.46
CA GLY A 60 1.55 -21.76 -8.57
C GLY A 60 2.43 -20.63 -8.04
N PHE A 61 1.88 -19.62 -7.38
CA PHE A 61 2.65 -18.53 -6.78
C PHE A 61 3.30 -18.97 -5.46
N LYS A 62 4.51 -18.51 -5.21
CA LYS A 62 5.17 -18.64 -3.90
C LYS A 62 4.52 -17.67 -2.93
N CYS A 63 3.58 -18.15 -2.11
CA CYS A 63 2.81 -17.33 -1.19
C CYS A 63 2.74 -17.95 0.20
N ALA A 64 2.80 -17.10 1.22
CA ALA A 64 2.51 -17.44 2.60
C ALA A 64 1.69 -16.33 3.27
N GLY A 65 1.05 -16.64 4.38
CA GLY A 65 0.25 -15.68 5.15
C GLY A 65 0.68 -15.56 6.59
N VAL A 66 0.49 -14.40 7.19
CA VAL A 66 0.75 -14.15 8.60
C VAL A 66 -0.35 -13.26 9.19
N LEU A 67 -0.86 -13.65 10.37
CA LEU A 67 -1.80 -12.80 11.10
C LEU A 67 -1.04 -11.65 11.76
N CYS A 68 -1.49 -10.43 11.50
CA CYS A 68 -0.84 -9.21 11.98
C CYS A 68 -1.85 -8.09 12.18
N ASP A 69 -1.81 -7.45 13.34
CA ASP A 69 -2.35 -6.12 13.55
C ASP A 69 -1.22 -5.09 13.40
N VAL A 70 -1.29 -4.27 12.36
CA VAL A 70 -0.25 -3.29 12.02
C VAL A 70 -0.05 -2.22 13.09
N ALA A 71 -1.02 -2.02 13.97
CA ALA A 71 -0.93 -1.10 15.11
C ALA A 71 -0.15 -1.69 16.30
N ARG A 72 0.25 -2.97 16.26
CA ARG A 72 0.97 -3.65 17.33
C ARG A 72 2.44 -3.87 16.94
N PRO A 73 3.40 -3.20 17.62
CA PRO A 73 4.83 -3.32 17.29
C PRO A 73 5.34 -4.76 17.28
N ASP A 74 4.89 -5.60 18.21
CA ASP A 74 5.33 -7.00 18.29
C ASP A 74 4.84 -7.81 17.09
N ASP A 75 3.60 -7.61 16.64
CA ASP A 75 3.07 -8.26 15.45
C ASP A 75 3.85 -7.85 14.19
N VAL A 76 4.24 -6.57 14.10
CA VAL A 76 5.04 -6.04 12.99
C VAL A 76 6.41 -6.72 12.94
N LEU A 77 7.13 -6.77 14.07
CA LEU A 77 8.43 -7.42 14.16
C LEU A 77 8.35 -8.91 13.83
N MET A 78 7.34 -9.60 14.38
CA MET A 78 7.08 -11.01 14.08
C MET A 78 6.80 -11.22 12.59
N THR A 79 6.01 -10.34 11.96
CA THR A 79 5.67 -10.44 10.53
C THR A 79 6.90 -10.35 9.64
N VAL A 80 7.79 -9.40 9.90
CA VAL A 80 9.04 -9.27 9.16
C VAL A 80 9.94 -10.49 9.38
N SER A 81 10.07 -10.97 10.62
CA SER A 81 10.84 -12.20 10.93
C SER A 81 10.29 -13.41 10.19
N ARG A 82 8.97 -13.63 10.22
CA ARG A 82 8.30 -14.72 9.51
C ARG A 82 8.48 -14.65 7.99
N THR A 83 8.54 -13.43 7.43
CA THR A 83 8.82 -13.25 6.01
C THR A 83 10.23 -13.72 5.66
N ILE A 84 11.21 -13.35 6.48
CA ILE A 84 12.62 -13.76 6.29
C ILE A 84 12.79 -15.26 6.53
N GLU A 85 12.14 -15.81 7.56
CA GLU A 85 12.14 -17.27 7.83
C GLU A 85 11.58 -18.07 6.64
N ALA A 86 10.47 -17.61 6.05
CA ALA A 86 9.81 -18.31 4.95
C ALA A 86 10.57 -18.21 3.62
N PHE A 87 11.18 -17.06 3.32
CA PHE A 87 11.69 -16.77 1.98
C PHE A 87 13.16 -16.34 1.94
N GLY A 88 13.83 -16.21 3.09
CA GLY A 88 15.26 -15.92 3.21
C GLY A 88 15.64 -14.44 3.10
N ARG A 89 14.75 -13.56 2.69
CA ARG A 89 15.00 -12.13 2.45
C ARG A 89 13.71 -11.30 2.48
N LEU A 90 13.85 -9.97 2.42
CA LEU A 90 12.73 -9.04 2.21
C LEU A 90 13.19 -7.90 1.28
N ASP A 91 12.66 -7.86 0.05
CA ASP A 91 13.04 -6.89 -0.97
C ASP A 91 12.03 -5.76 -1.15
N ILE A 92 10.75 -6.09 -0.98
CA ILE A 92 9.63 -5.20 -1.30
C ILE A 92 8.69 -5.17 -0.10
N LEU A 93 8.39 -3.97 0.39
CA LEU A 93 7.34 -3.74 1.38
C LEU A 93 6.23 -2.91 0.73
N VAL A 94 4.99 -3.39 0.78
CA VAL A 94 3.79 -2.63 0.42
C VAL A 94 2.99 -2.32 1.69
N ASN A 95 3.08 -1.09 2.16
CA ASN A 95 2.26 -0.56 3.26
C ASN A 95 0.89 -0.16 2.73
N ASN A 96 -0.05 -1.12 2.73
CA ASN A 96 -1.40 -0.91 2.21
C ASN A 96 -2.49 -1.01 3.29
N ALA A 97 -2.24 -1.65 4.42
CA ALA A 97 -3.23 -1.73 5.49
C ALA A 97 -3.74 -0.34 5.87
N GLY A 98 -5.05 -0.18 5.97
CA GLY A 98 -5.66 1.09 6.30
C GLY A 98 -7.12 0.95 6.72
N VAL A 99 -7.62 1.98 7.38
CA VAL A 99 -9.01 2.14 7.80
C VAL A 99 -9.42 3.60 7.65
N THR A 100 -10.72 3.85 7.63
CA THR A 100 -11.25 5.21 7.67
C THR A 100 -12.36 5.32 8.71
N TRP A 101 -12.62 6.54 9.15
CA TRP A 101 -13.76 6.88 10.00
C TRP A 101 -14.36 8.20 9.52
N GLY A 102 -15.65 8.19 9.24
CA GLY A 102 -16.38 9.35 8.75
C GLY A 102 -17.15 10.05 9.87
N GLN A 103 -16.74 11.30 10.18
CA GLN A 103 -17.42 12.17 11.16
C GLN A 103 -16.99 13.63 10.89
N PRO A 104 -17.88 14.64 11.05
CA PRO A 104 -17.48 16.05 11.04
C PRO A 104 -16.28 16.30 11.96
N ALA A 105 -15.35 17.17 11.54
CA ALA A 105 -14.06 17.32 12.24
C ALA A 105 -14.24 17.79 13.69
N GLU A 106 -15.21 18.67 13.95
CA GLU A 106 -15.56 19.20 15.27
C GLU A 106 -16.18 18.16 16.22
N GLU A 107 -16.69 17.06 15.67
CA GLU A 107 -17.34 15.97 16.41
C GLU A 107 -16.52 14.69 16.44
N LEU A 108 -15.36 14.65 15.75
CA LEU A 108 -14.56 13.43 15.60
C LEU A 108 -14.00 12.96 16.94
N PRO A 109 -14.40 11.77 17.45
CA PRO A 109 -13.90 11.24 18.71
C PRO A 109 -12.40 10.98 18.66
N LEU A 110 -11.69 11.32 19.73
CA LEU A 110 -10.24 11.16 19.82
C LEU A 110 -9.78 9.70 19.66
N ASP A 111 -10.56 8.74 20.13
CA ASP A 111 -10.27 7.31 19.97
C ASP A 111 -10.35 6.89 18.47
N LYS A 112 -11.28 7.47 17.70
CA LYS A 112 -11.39 7.22 16.25
C LYS A 112 -10.26 7.89 15.46
N TRP A 113 -9.90 9.12 15.88
CA TRP A 113 -8.70 9.77 15.34
C TRP A 113 -7.46 8.91 15.58
N LYS A 114 -7.20 8.49 16.84
CA LYS A 114 -6.04 7.66 17.18
C LYS A 114 -6.05 6.33 16.40
N MET A 115 -7.20 5.65 16.35
CA MET A 115 -7.32 4.38 15.60
C MET A 115 -6.87 4.52 14.14
N VAL A 116 -7.28 5.58 13.46
CA VAL A 116 -6.91 5.81 12.06
C VAL A 116 -5.41 6.12 11.95
N ILE A 117 -4.89 7.02 12.79
CA ILE A 117 -3.46 7.39 12.80
C ILE A 117 -2.59 6.16 13.11
N ASP A 118 -2.98 5.36 14.11
CA ASP A 118 -2.20 4.18 14.54
C ASP A 118 -2.11 3.13 13.42
N ILE A 119 -3.17 2.94 12.65
CA ILE A 119 -3.20 1.94 11.57
C ILE A 119 -2.55 2.49 10.30
N ASP A 120 -2.97 3.68 9.83
CA ASP A 120 -2.65 4.17 8.49
C ASP A 120 -1.30 4.90 8.40
N LEU A 121 -0.79 5.40 9.52
CA LEU A 121 0.48 6.14 9.57
C LEU A 121 1.49 5.45 10.50
N THR A 122 1.16 5.25 11.78
CA THR A 122 2.09 4.64 12.75
C THR A 122 2.44 3.21 12.33
N GLY A 123 1.45 2.41 11.92
CA GLY A 123 1.68 1.04 11.44
C GLY A 123 2.58 0.99 10.20
N ALA A 124 2.36 1.89 9.23
CA ALA A 124 3.20 1.99 8.06
C ALA A 124 4.66 2.38 8.42
N PHE A 125 4.84 3.29 9.38
CA PHE A 125 6.16 3.65 9.91
C PHE A 125 6.85 2.45 10.60
N LEU A 126 6.13 1.72 11.46
CA LEU A 126 6.67 0.54 12.14
C LEU A 126 7.14 -0.52 11.15
N PHE A 127 6.33 -0.81 10.12
CA PHE A 127 6.73 -1.73 9.04
C PHE A 127 7.92 -1.20 8.25
N ALA A 128 7.92 0.08 7.87
CA ALA A 128 9.05 0.68 7.19
C ALA A 128 10.33 0.60 8.03
N GLN A 129 10.24 0.82 9.35
CA GLN A 129 11.37 0.73 10.28
C GLN A 129 11.89 -0.71 10.38
N ALA A 130 11.02 -1.70 10.55
CA ALA A 130 11.40 -3.11 10.69
C ALA A 130 11.99 -3.66 9.38
N ALA A 131 11.31 -3.44 8.25
CA ALA A 131 11.80 -3.82 6.93
C ALA A 131 13.07 -3.05 6.53
N GLY A 132 13.14 -1.75 6.87
CA GLY A 132 14.27 -0.88 6.59
C GLY A 132 15.58 -1.38 7.23
N ARG A 133 15.54 -1.92 8.46
CA ARG A 133 16.70 -2.54 9.10
C ARG A 133 17.26 -3.69 8.25
N GLU A 134 16.39 -4.54 7.75
CA GLU A 134 16.79 -5.67 6.90
C GLU A 134 17.27 -5.20 5.53
N MET A 135 16.57 -4.26 4.91
CA MET A 135 16.95 -3.69 3.61
C MET A 135 18.27 -2.93 3.67
N ILE A 136 18.57 -2.23 4.78
CA ILE A 136 19.89 -1.60 5.04
C ILE A 136 20.98 -2.66 5.11
N ARG A 137 20.75 -3.77 5.84
CA ARG A 137 21.69 -4.88 5.90
C ARG A 137 21.93 -5.52 4.52
N GLN A 138 20.89 -5.63 3.71
CA GLN A 138 20.94 -6.16 2.34
C GLN A 138 21.52 -5.16 1.33
N GLN A 139 21.62 -3.86 1.66
CA GLN A 139 21.96 -2.76 0.75
C GLN A 139 21.05 -2.72 -0.48
N SER A 140 19.78 -3.06 -0.29
CA SER A 140 18.76 -3.09 -1.34
C SER A 140 17.35 -3.14 -0.74
N GLY A 141 16.42 -2.40 -1.30
CA GLY A 141 15.01 -2.46 -0.89
C GLY A 141 14.09 -1.56 -1.70
N ARG A 142 12.81 -1.87 -1.64
CA ARG A 142 11.70 -1.09 -2.22
C ARG A 142 10.59 -0.98 -1.20
N ILE A 143 10.18 0.22 -0.88
CA ILE A 143 9.03 0.48 0.00
C ILE A 143 7.98 1.27 -0.79
N ILE A 144 6.78 0.72 -0.84
CA ILE A 144 5.63 1.30 -1.54
C ILE A 144 4.57 1.61 -0.48
N ASN A 145 4.34 2.89 -0.22
CA ASN A 145 3.32 3.34 0.70
C ASN A 145 2.02 3.63 -0.06
N VAL A 146 0.93 2.97 0.31
CA VAL A 146 -0.38 3.22 -0.29
C VAL A 146 -1.04 4.40 0.45
N ALA A 147 -0.83 5.60 -0.11
CA ALA A 147 -1.43 6.84 0.34
C ALA A 147 -2.88 6.98 -0.17
N SER A 148 -3.28 8.14 -0.59
CA SER A 148 -4.57 8.47 -1.20
C SER A 148 -4.50 9.86 -1.80
N ILE A 149 -5.33 10.16 -2.79
CA ILE A 149 -5.58 11.54 -3.22
C ILE A 149 -6.07 12.43 -2.07
N SER A 150 -6.76 11.86 -1.08
CA SER A 150 -7.17 12.57 0.14
C SER A 150 -5.98 13.09 0.97
N GLY A 151 -4.78 12.57 0.78
CA GLY A 151 -3.56 13.12 1.40
C GLY A 151 -2.94 14.28 0.60
N ILE A 152 -3.49 14.60 -0.56
CA ILE A 152 -2.99 15.63 -1.49
C ILE A 152 -3.93 16.83 -1.52
N VAL A 153 -5.24 16.57 -1.58
CA VAL A 153 -6.28 17.60 -1.68
C VAL A 153 -7.25 17.52 -0.51
N GLY A 154 -7.82 18.68 -0.13
CA GLY A 154 -8.93 18.75 0.82
C GLY A 154 -10.25 18.34 0.17
N THR A 155 -11.26 18.10 1.00
CA THR A 155 -12.63 17.83 0.56
C THR A 155 -13.54 19.02 0.90
N LEU A 156 -14.54 19.27 0.05
CA LEU A 156 -15.58 20.28 0.30
C LEU A 156 -16.49 19.83 1.46
N PRO A 157 -17.25 20.75 2.08
CA PRO A 157 -18.16 20.44 3.20
C PRO A 157 -19.18 19.34 2.90
N GLU A 158 -19.63 19.23 1.65
CA GLU A 158 -20.56 18.21 1.17
C GLU A 158 -19.87 16.85 0.89
N GLY A 159 -18.55 16.81 1.01
CA GLY A 159 -17.74 15.61 0.72
C GLY A 159 -17.59 14.69 1.92
N LEU A 160 -16.55 13.87 1.88
CA LEU A 160 -16.28 12.90 2.92
C LEU A 160 -15.69 13.55 4.19
N HIS A 161 -16.28 13.31 5.32
CA HIS A 161 -15.80 13.76 6.63
C HIS A 161 -14.75 12.78 7.19
N THR A 162 -13.53 12.78 6.66
CA THR A 162 -12.49 11.79 6.98
C THR A 162 -11.18 12.44 7.44
N SER A 163 -11.26 13.45 8.32
CA SER A 163 -10.11 14.27 8.74
C SER A 163 -8.89 13.47 9.24
N ALA A 164 -9.12 12.42 10.03
CA ALA A 164 -8.03 11.55 10.51
C ALA A 164 -7.34 10.80 9.35
N TYR A 165 -8.12 10.33 8.38
CA TYR A 165 -7.60 9.64 7.20
C TYR A 165 -6.79 10.58 6.30
N VAL A 166 -7.31 11.78 6.05
CA VAL A 166 -6.60 12.84 5.32
C VAL A 166 -5.25 13.15 5.97
N ALA A 167 -5.26 13.35 7.29
CA ALA A 167 -4.04 13.61 8.06
C ALA A 167 -3.04 12.43 7.98
N ALA A 168 -3.53 11.19 8.15
CA ALA A 168 -2.69 10.00 8.06
C ALA A 168 -2.07 9.84 6.66
N LYS A 169 -2.87 9.99 5.59
CA LYS A 169 -2.38 9.83 4.20
C LYS A 169 -1.48 10.98 3.77
N GLY A 170 -1.73 12.21 4.23
CA GLY A 170 -0.79 13.33 4.07
C GLY A 170 0.53 13.12 4.81
N GLY A 171 0.45 12.63 6.06
CA GLY A 171 1.60 12.23 6.85
C GLY A 171 2.42 11.10 6.18
N LEU A 172 1.75 10.13 5.57
CA LEU A 172 2.40 9.03 4.85
C LEU A 172 3.15 9.50 3.60
N ILE A 173 2.61 10.50 2.88
CA ILE A 173 3.31 11.15 1.75
C ILE A 173 4.55 11.89 2.24
N ALA A 174 4.47 12.60 3.38
CA ALA A 174 5.62 13.27 3.98
C ALA A 174 6.68 12.26 4.46
N LEU A 175 6.26 11.19 5.13
CA LEU A 175 7.12 10.08 5.58
C LEU A 175 7.83 9.40 4.40
N THR A 176 7.16 9.23 3.26
CA THR A 176 7.74 8.68 2.03
C THR A 176 8.96 9.48 1.59
N ARG A 177 8.86 10.80 1.55
CA ARG A 177 9.98 11.68 1.18
C ARG A 177 11.13 11.63 2.18
N GLU A 178 10.81 11.65 3.48
CA GLU A 178 11.80 11.60 4.55
C GLU A 178 12.61 10.30 4.50
N LEU A 179 11.94 9.15 4.44
CA LEU A 179 12.61 7.85 4.37
C LEU A 179 13.39 7.66 3.07
N ALA A 180 12.87 8.16 1.95
CA ALA A 180 13.57 8.15 0.67
C ALA A 180 14.91 8.89 0.75
N ALA A 181 14.90 10.10 1.31
CA ALA A 181 16.13 10.90 1.48
C ALA A 181 17.16 10.23 2.40
N LYS A 182 16.69 9.63 3.52
CA LYS A 182 17.57 8.97 4.51
C LYS A 182 18.16 7.68 4.01
N TRP A 183 17.43 6.90 3.21
CA TRP A 183 17.80 5.52 2.88
C TRP A 183 18.32 5.32 1.44
N ALA A 184 18.31 6.37 0.60
CA ALA A 184 18.82 6.28 -0.76
C ALA A 184 20.27 5.80 -0.82
N MET A 185 21.12 6.21 0.13
CA MET A 185 22.51 5.78 0.24
C MET A 185 22.68 4.27 0.47
N HIS A 186 21.65 3.61 0.99
CA HIS A 186 21.59 2.15 1.19
C HIS A 186 20.93 1.43 0.02
N ASN A 187 20.77 2.10 -1.13
CA ASN A 187 20.08 1.54 -2.30
C ASN A 187 18.63 1.13 -2.03
N ILE A 188 17.93 1.87 -1.14
CA ILE A 188 16.51 1.68 -0.82
C ILE A 188 15.73 2.80 -1.48
N ARG A 189 14.66 2.45 -2.24
CA ARG A 189 13.71 3.40 -2.82
C ARG A 189 12.43 3.36 -2.01
N VAL A 190 11.92 4.53 -1.65
CA VAL A 190 10.67 4.68 -0.92
C VAL A 190 9.76 5.59 -1.75
N ASN A 191 8.66 5.06 -2.25
CA ASN A 191 7.70 5.79 -3.05
C ASN A 191 6.27 5.57 -2.52
N ALA A 192 5.35 6.41 -2.93
CA ALA A 192 3.94 6.26 -2.62
C ALA A 192 3.10 6.08 -3.89
N ILE A 193 2.00 5.34 -3.77
CA ILE A 193 0.89 5.37 -4.71
C ILE A 193 -0.24 6.13 -4.02
N ALA A 194 -0.87 7.08 -4.71
CA ALA A 194 -2.05 7.80 -4.23
C ALA A 194 -3.25 7.46 -5.11
N PRO A 195 -4.00 6.40 -4.78
CA PRO A 195 -5.20 6.03 -5.51
C PRO A 195 -6.30 7.08 -5.34
N GLY A 196 -7.11 7.26 -6.40
CA GLY A 196 -8.42 7.86 -6.34
C GLY A 196 -9.47 6.86 -5.83
N PHE A 197 -10.67 6.93 -6.38
CA PHE A 197 -11.74 6.00 -6.03
C PHE A 197 -11.62 4.71 -6.83
N PHE A 198 -11.41 3.62 -6.10
CA PHE A 198 -11.41 2.24 -6.61
C PHE A 198 -12.45 1.43 -5.85
N PRO A 199 -13.15 0.49 -6.48
CA PRO A 199 -14.06 -0.43 -5.79
C PRO A 199 -13.28 -1.24 -4.75
N SER A 200 -13.74 -1.16 -3.52
CA SER A 200 -13.21 -1.93 -2.40
C SER A 200 -14.24 -1.96 -1.28
N ARG A 201 -14.13 -2.87 -0.33
CA ARG A 201 -15.03 -2.87 0.82
C ARG A 201 -15.03 -1.54 1.62
N MET A 202 -13.95 -0.79 1.56
CA MET A 202 -13.87 0.52 2.22
C MET A 202 -14.68 1.57 1.46
N THR A 203 -14.68 1.50 0.13
CA THR A 203 -15.24 2.52 -0.76
C THR A 203 -16.60 2.12 -1.34
N GLU A 204 -16.99 0.85 -1.29
CA GLU A 204 -18.22 0.32 -1.89
C GLU A 204 -19.45 1.16 -1.49
N LYS A 205 -19.70 1.30 -0.19
CA LYS A 205 -20.83 2.10 0.30
C LYS A 205 -20.76 3.59 -0.08
N ILE A 206 -19.55 4.12 -0.22
CA ILE A 206 -19.33 5.51 -0.60
C ILE A 206 -19.61 5.66 -2.09
N ILE A 207 -19.05 4.75 -2.91
CA ILE A 207 -19.26 4.76 -4.36
C ILE A 207 -20.74 4.63 -4.64
N ASP A 208 -21.47 3.66 -4.02
CA ASP A 208 -22.90 3.48 -4.22
C ASP A 208 -23.72 4.74 -3.94
N GLN A 209 -23.28 5.57 -2.99
CA GLN A 209 -24.00 6.79 -2.60
C GLN A 209 -23.67 8.01 -3.46
N VAL A 210 -22.43 8.15 -3.92
CA VAL A 210 -21.94 9.35 -4.57
C VAL A 210 -21.20 9.09 -5.89
N GLU A 211 -21.40 7.93 -6.53
CA GLU A 211 -20.73 7.55 -7.78
C GLU A 211 -20.85 8.62 -8.85
N ALA A 212 -22.06 9.16 -9.06
CA ALA A 212 -22.29 10.20 -10.05
C ALA A 212 -21.42 11.43 -9.84
N SER A 213 -21.22 11.84 -8.58
CA SER A 213 -20.35 12.98 -8.22
C SER A 213 -18.88 12.66 -8.42
N ILE A 214 -18.43 11.44 -8.04
CA ILE A 214 -17.06 10.97 -8.25
C ILE A 214 -16.75 10.93 -9.76
N VAL A 215 -17.66 10.34 -10.55
CA VAL A 215 -17.51 10.22 -12.00
C VAL A 215 -17.53 11.60 -12.67
N ALA A 216 -18.37 12.54 -12.19
CA ALA A 216 -18.41 13.90 -12.71
C ALA A 216 -17.12 14.69 -12.42
N ALA A 217 -16.49 14.45 -11.26
CA ALA A 217 -15.23 15.09 -10.87
C ALA A 217 -14.01 14.48 -11.57
N SER A 218 -14.10 13.23 -12.07
CA SER A 218 -12.98 12.57 -12.76
C SER A 218 -12.96 12.95 -14.25
N PRO A 219 -11.85 13.47 -14.79
CA PRO A 219 -11.66 13.66 -16.24
C PRO A 219 -11.88 12.39 -17.07
N MET A 220 -11.48 11.22 -16.55
CA MET A 220 -11.73 9.94 -17.22
C MET A 220 -13.18 9.44 -17.08
N ARG A 221 -14.07 10.19 -16.39
CA ARG A 221 -15.50 9.89 -16.26
C ARG A 221 -15.82 8.49 -15.77
N ARG A 222 -15.00 7.96 -14.88
CA ARG A 222 -15.20 6.67 -14.23
C ARG A 222 -14.39 6.56 -12.93
N VAL A 223 -14.75 5.62 -12.11
CA VAL A 223 -13.89 5.10 -11.02
C VAL A 223 -12.79 4.20 -11.58
N GLY A 224 -11.77 3.93 -10.80
CA GLY A 224 -10.74 2.93 -11.12
C GLY A 224 -11.35 1.54 -11.24
N ARG A 225 -10.67 0.66 -11.94
CA ARG A 225 -11.08 -0.74 -12.15
C ARG A 225 -10.12 -1.67 -11.43
N GLU A 226 -10.60 -2.87 -11.15
CA GLU A 226 -9.78 -3.97 -10.65
C GLU A 226 -8.57 -4.22 -11.57
N GLY A 227 -7.39 -4.40 -10.98
CA GLY A 227 -6.14 -4.63 -11.70
C GLY A 227 -5.40 -3.36 -12.14
N GLU A 228 -6.02 -2.17 -12.14
CA GLU A 228 -5.34 -0.96 -12.63
C GLU A 228 -4.22 -0.46 -11.69
N LEU A 229 -4.11 -0.98 -10.47
CA LEU A 229 -2.98 -0.71 -9.57
C LEU A 229 -1.84 -1.73 -9.68
N LYS A 230 -2.03 -2.88 -10.33
CA LYS A 230 -0.98 -3.90 -10.49
C LYS A 230 0.25 -3.32 -11.18
N GLY A 231 0.07 -2.66 -12.33
CA GLY A 231 1.16 -2.15 -13.14
C GLY A 231 2.03 -1.13 -12.40
N VAL A 232 1.44 -0.19 -11.68
CA VAL A 232 2.20 0.80 -10.90
C VAL A 232 2.90 0.18 -9.69
N ALA A 233 2.31 -0.82 -9.04
CA ALA A 233 2.94 -1.54 -7.95
C ALA A 233 4.17 -2.33 -8.43
N VAL A 234 4.04 -3.06 -9.54
CA VAL A 234 5.17 -3.78 -10.17
C VAL A 234 6.25 -2.81 -10.62
N PHE A 235 5.90 -1.70 -11.28
CA PHE A 235 6.84 -0.67 -11.70
C PHE A 235 7.67 -0.13 -10.53
N LEU A 236 7.03 0.22 -9.42
CA LEU A 236 7.74 0.74 -8.24
C LEU A 236 8.54 -0.33 -7.49
N ALA A 237 8.17 -1.60 -7.60
CA ALA A 237 8.89 -2.73 -7.02
C ALA A 237 10.10 -3.17 -7.86
N ALA A 238 10.09 -2.88 -9.15
CA ALA A 238 11.03 -3.41 -10.15
C ALA A 238 12.22 -2.47 -10.43
N ASP A 239 13.18 -2.97 -11.17
CA ASP A 239 14.37 -2.21 -11.59
C ASP A 239 14.03 -1.11 -12.62
N ALA A 240 12.84 -1.17 -13.22
CA ALA A 240 12.29 -0.10 -14.07
C ALA A 240 12.19 1.25 -13.34
N SER A 241 12.11 1.26 -12.01
CA SER A 241 12.05 2.48 -11.18
C SER A 241 13.34 2.78 -10.42
N ASN A 242 14.49 2.25 -10.83
CA ASN A 242 15.75 2.34 -10.09
C ASN A 242 16.23 3.76 -9.77
N TYR A 243 15.83 4.76 -10.54
CA TYR A 243 16.21 6.17 -10.30
C TYR A 243 15.02 7.02 -9.79
N ILE A 244 13.98 6.34 -9.26
CA ILE A 244 12.77 6.98 -8.71
C ILE A 244 12.69 6.71 -7.21
N THR A 245 12.76 7.78 -6.40
CA THR A 245 12.57 7.70 -4.94
C THR A 245 11.94 8.99 -4.42
N GLY A 246 11.17 8.91 -3.34
CA GLY A 246 10.47 10.03 -2.71
C GLY A 246 9.25 10.53 -3.49
N GLN A 247 8.83 9.82 -4.52
CA GLN A 247 7.72 10.24 -5.38
C GLN A 247 6.38 9.69 -4.90
N THR A 248 5.32 10.45 -5.20
CA THR A 248 3.93 10.02 -5.04
C THR A 248 3.31 9.92 -6.43
N ILE A 249 2.99 8.70 -6.85
CA ILE A 249 2.32 8.47 -8.13
C ILE A 249 0.82 8.48 -7.90
N VAL A 250 0.14 9.46 -8.48
CA VAL A 250 -1.31 9.59 -8.42
C VAL A 250 -1.95 8.69 -9.48
N VAL A 251 -2.96 7.91 -9.06
CA VAL A 251 -3.70 7.01 -9.95
C VAL A 251 -5.19 7.24 -9.69
N ASP A 252 -5.77 8.26 -10.32
CA ASP A 252 -7.07 8.82 -9.93
C ASP A 252 -7.97 9.23 -11.12
N GLY A 253 -7.60 8.87 -12.35
CA GLY A 253 -8.34 9.28 -13.54
C GLY A 253 -8.30 10.78 -13.82
N GLY A 254 -7.33 11.50 -13.22
CA GLY A 254 -7.14 12.94 -13.37
C GLY A 254 -7.92 13.79 -12.36
N THR A 255 -8.54 13.20 -11.34
CA THR A 255 -9.39 13.93 -10.37
C THR A 255 -8.65 15.08 -9.67
N THR A 256 -7.35 14.94 -9.40
CA THR A 256 -6.57 15.95 -8.65
C THR A 256 -5.92 17.01 -9.50
N ILE A 257 -6.08 17.00 -10.81
CA ILE A 257 -5.46 17.99 -11.73
C ILE A 257 -6.45 19.05 -12.24
N VAL A 258 -7.72 19.00 -11.85
CA VAL A 258 -8.79 19.90 -12.23
C VAL A 258 -9.43 20.56 -11.03
#